data_f54578fa10cd17e408944276952ebc15
#
_entry.id   f54578fa10cd17e408944276952ebc15
#
_cell.length_a   1.000
_cell.length_b   1.000
_cell.length_c   1.000
_cell.angle_alpha   90.00
_cell.angle_beta   90.00
_cell.angle_gamma   90.00
#
_symmetry.space_group_name_H-M   'P 1'
#
loop_
_entity.id
_entity.type
_entity.pdbx_description
1 polymer ?
#
loop_
_entity_poly.entity_id
_entity_poly.type
_entity_poly.pdbx_seq_one_letter_code
_entity_poly.pdbx_strand_id
1 'polypeptide(L)' 'MRNKFYLHEFKIHDGEAWITFNIVDISELKNEISVAITNRGKITVVTYDLYKDENGYYFEYGCEYKKISVNDFKEVK' A
#
# COMPACT_ATOMS: atom_id res chain seq x y z
N MET A 1 -18.33 10.38 6.82
CA MET A 1 -16.89 10.05 6.82
C MET A 1 -16.32 10.21 5.43
N ARG A 2 -15.19 10.86 5.32
CA ARG A 2 -14.57 11.04 4.02
C ARG A 2 -13.63 9.91 3.70
N ASN A 3 -13.71 9.45 2.47
CA ASN A 3 -12.76 8.46 1.97
C ASN A 3 -11.57 9.18 1.37
N LYS A 4 -10.39 8.82 1.80
CA LYS A 4 -9.16 9.33 1.22
C LYS A 4 -8.51 8.20 0.45
N PHE A 5 -8.03 8.53 -0.72
CA PHE A 5 -7.35 7.57 -1.56
C PHE A 5 -5.92 8.02 -1.75
N TYR A 6 -5.01 7.09 -1.64
CA TYR A 6 -3.59 7.36 -1.79
C TYR A 6 -3.05 6.48 -2.91
N LEU A 7 -2.21 7.05 -3.73
CA LEU A 7 -1.67 6.36 -4.89
C LEU A 7 -0.17 6.26 -4.79
N HIS A 8 0.35 5.09 -5.02
CA HIS A 8 1.78 4.85 -5.10
C HIS A 8 2.07 3.85 -6.22
N GLU A 9 3.04 4.18 -7.05
CA GLU A 9 3.48 3.31 -8.13
C GLU A 9 4.94 2.97 -7.93
N PHE A 10 5.27 1.69 -8.15
CA PHE A 10 6.67 1.32 -8.16
C PHE A 10 6.87 0.11 -9.08
N LYS A 11 8.10 -0.02 -9.55
CA LYS A 11 8.48 -1.13 -10.42
C LYS A 11 8.82 -2.33 -9.55
N ILE A 12 8.22 -3.48 -9.86
CA ILE A 12 8.46 -4.67 -9.08
C ILE A 12 9.78 -5.31 -9.44
N HIS A 13 10.21 -6.21 -8.60
CA HIS A 13 11.53 -6.83 -8.66
C HIS A 13 11.80 -7.59 -9.96
N ASP A 14 10.79 -8.17 -10.59
CA ASP A 14 11.01 -8.92 -11.82
C ASP A 14 11.32 -8.02 -13.03
N GLY A 15 11.31 -6.73 -12.79
CA GLY A 15 11.86 -5.78 -13.72
C GLY A 15 10.96 -5.29 -14.83
N GLU A 16 9.90 -6.01 -15.11
CA GLU A 16 9.11 -5.73 -16.30
C GLU A 16 7.77 -5.07 -16.04
N ALA A 17 7.19 -5.28 -14.88
CA ALA A 17 5.85 -4.82 -14.60
C ALA A 17 5.82 -3.71 -13.55
N TRP A 18 4.89 -2.80 -13.73
CA TRP A 18 4.58 -1.79 -12.73
C TRP A 18 3.38 -2.22 -11.93
N ILE A 19 3.46 -2.05 -10.64
CA ILE A 19 2.34 -2.32 -9.74
C ILE A 19 1.89 -1.00 -9.13
N THR A 20 0.60 -0.74 -9.19
CA THR A 20 0.02 0.45 -8.61
C THR A 20 -0.69 0.07 -7.31
N PHE A 21 -0.40 0.82 -6.26
CA PHE A 21 -0.98 0.60 -4.94
C PHE A 21 -1.88 1.78 -4.61
N ASN A 22 -3.11 1.49 -4.17
CA ASN A 22 -4.03 2.49 -3.65
C ASN A 22 -4.42 2.10 -2.25
N ILE A 23 -4.26 2.99 -1.29
CA ILE A 23 -4.71 2.72 0.07
C ILE A 23 -6.23 2.88 0.10
N VAL A 24 -6.92 1.82 0.48
CA VAL A 24 -8.37 1.81 0.56
C VAL A 24 -8.84 2.18 1.96
N ASP A 25 -8.15 1.67 2.97
CA ASP A 25 -8.54 1.89 4.35
C ASP A 25 -7.34 1.68 5.28
N ILE A 26 -7.29 2.48 6.33
CA ILE A 26 -6.30 2.32 7.39
C ILE A 26 -7.05 2.26 8.72
N SER A 27 -6.81 1.21 9.47
CA SER A 27 -7.39 1.06 10.81
C SER A 27 -6.28 1.04 11.84
N GLU A 28 -6.12 2.14 12.55
CA GLU A 28 -5.11 2.22 13.61
C GLU A 28 -5.49 1.35 14.80
N LEU A 29 -6.79 1.22 15.06
CA LEU A 29 -7.27 0.40 16.16
C LEU A 29 -6.94 -1.06 15.96
N LYS A 30 -7.04 -1.54 14.74
CA LYS A 30 -6.76 -2.94 14.42
C LYS A 30 -5.35 -3.17 13.93
N ASN A 31 -4.58 -2.10 13.73
CA ASN A 31 -3.24 -2.15 13.13
C ASN A 31 -3.27 -2.86 11.78
N GLU A 32 -4.19 -2.43 10.93
CA GLU A 32 -4.37 -3.01 9.60
C GLU A 32 -4.46 -1.94 8.54
N ILE A 33 -4.00 -2.28 7.35
CA ILE A 33 -4.13 -1.43 6.19
C ILE A 33 -4.64 -2.28 5.03
N SER A 34 -5.67 -1.78 4.34
CA SER A 34 -6.20 -2.45 3.15
C SER A 34 -5.76 -1.69 1.92
N VAL A 35 -5.20 -2.40 0.97
CA VAL A 35 -4.58 -1.82 -0.20
C VAL A 35 -5.14 -2.49 -1.44
N ALA A 36 -5.55 -1.69 -2.42
CA ALA A 36 -5.93 -2.20 -3.74
C ALA A 36 -4.67 -2.24 -4.60
N ILE A 37 -4.33 -3.41 -5.07
CA ILE A 37 -3.14 -3.64 -5.88
C ILE A 37 -3.58 -3.88 -7.31
N THR A 38 -3.11 -3.03 -8.22
CA THR A 38 -3.39 -3.18 -9.64
C THR A 38 -2.14 -3.70 -10.32
N ASN A 39 -2.26 -4.89 -10.93
CA ASN A 39 -1.17 -5.52 -11.62
C ASN A 39 -1.70 -6.06 -12.94
N ARG A 40 -1.16 -5.55 -14.04
CA ARG A 40 -1.56 -5.96 -15.40
C ARG A 40 -3.06 -5.85 -15.62
N GLY A 41 -3.64 -4.76 -15.13
CA GLY A 41 -5.06 -4.50 -15.28
C GLY A 41 -5.96 -5.25 -14.31
N LYS A 42 -5.41 -6.09 -13.46
CA LYS A 42 -6.16 -6.83 -12.47
C LYS A 42 -6.03 -6.19 -11.11
N ILE A 43 -7.16 -5.96 -10.45
CA ILE A 43 -7.19 -5.31 -9.14
C ILE A 43 -7.51 -6.33 -8.06
N THR A 44 -6.68 -6.35 -7.01
CA THR A 44 -6.90 -7.22 -5.86
C THR A 44 -6.77 -6.39 -4.59
N VAL A 45 -7.71 -6.54 -3.67
CA VAL A 45 -7.64 -5.85 -2.38
C VAL A 45 -7.08 -6.81 -1.35
N VAL A 46 -6.02 -6.38 -0.68
CA VAL A 46 -5.34 -7.21 0.33
C VAL A 46 -5.20 -6.40 1.61
N THR A 47 -5.40 -7.05 2.74
CA THR A 47 -5.21 -6.42 4.05
C THR A 47 -3.89 -6.89 4.62
N TYR A 48 -3.07 -5.92 5.01
CA TYR A 48 -1.76 -6.17 5.62
C TYR A 48 -1.74 -5.68 7.06
N ASP A 49 -0.81 -6.19 7.83
CA ASP A 49 -0.53 -5.65 9.14
C ASP A 49 0.09 -4.27 8.98
N LEU A 50 -0.34 -3.34 9.81
CA LEU A 50 0.17 -1.97 9.78
C LEU A 50 1.21 -1.83 10.90
N TYR A 51 2.42 -1.46 10.53
CA TYR A 51 3.52 -1.26 11.46
C TYR A 51 3.83 0.23 11.58
N LYS A 52 4.51 0.58 12.64
CA LYS A 52 4.92 1.96 12.86
C LYS A 52 6.36 1.99 13.34
N ASP A 53 7.15 2.90 12.77
CA ASP A 53 8.51 3.14 13.21
C ASP A 53 8.75 4.64 13.38
N GLU A 54 9.99 5.05 13.47
CA GLU A 54 10.36 6.46 13.65
C GLU A 54 9.88 7.33 12.50
N ASN A 55 9.76 6.75 11.32
CA ASN A 55 9.40 7.48 10.11
C ASN A 55 7.90 7.47 9.81
N GLY A 56 7.12 6.72 10.59
CA GLY A 56 5.67 6.65 10.42
C GLY A 56 5.19 5.23 10.16
N TYR A 57 4.02 5.14 9.56
CA TYR A 57 3.40 3.84 9.29
C TYR A 57 3.94 3.22 8.02
N TYR A 58 4.01 1.90 8.01
CA TYR A 58 4.41 1.14 6.83
C TYR A 58 3.78 -0.26 6.87
N PHE A 59 3.81 -0.93 5.72
CA PHE A 59 3.45 -2.34 5.64
C PHE A 59 4.50 -3.07 4.82
N GLU A 60 4.49 -4.40 4.88
CA GLU A 60 5.47 -5.22 4.18
C GLU A 60 4.79 -5.98 3.06
N TYR A 61 5.35 -5.87 1.87
CA TYR A 61 4.77 -6.44 0.67
C TYR A 61 5.64 -7.54 0.07
N GLY A 62 4.97 -8.64 -0.34
CA GLY A 62 5.62 -9.69 -1.09
C GLY A 62 6.43 -10.66 -0.26
N CYS A 63 7.02 -11.63 -0.95
CA CYS A 63 7.79 -12.69 -0.30
C CYS A 63 9.06 -12.17 0.35
N GLU A 64 9.56 -11.04 -0.12
CA GLU A 64 10.77 -10.43 0.41
C GLU A 64 10.48 -9.41 1.52
N TYR A 65 9.23 -9.28 1.91
CA TYR A 65 8.80 -8.33 2.94
C TYR A 65 9.29 -6.92 2.67
N LYS A 66 9.09 -6.48 1.44
CA LYS A 66 9.51 -5.14 1.05
C LYS A 66 8.73 -4.10 1.83
N LYS A 67 9.46 -3.20 2.49
CA LYS A 67 8.86 -2.15 3.30
C LYS A 67 8.27 -1.07 2.40
N ILE A 68 6.96 -0.83 2.55
CA ILE A 68 6.25 0.20 1.79
C ILE A 68 5.77 1.25 2.78
N SER A 69 6.35 2.44 2.71
CA SER A 69 5.98 3.52 3.62
C SER A 69 4.66 4.14 3.22
N VAL A 70 3.76 4.31 4.19
CA VAL A 70 2.48 4.98 3.93
C VAL A 70 2.73 6.44 3.52
N ASN A 71 3.82 7.04 4.01
CA ASN A 71 4.15 8.42 3.65
C ASN A 71 4.49 8.61 2.17
N ASP A 72 4.86 7.53 1.50
CA ASP A 72 5.18 7.59 0.07
C ASP A 72 3.94 7.66 -0.80
N PHE A 73 2.79 7.41 -0.22
CA PHE A 73 1.53 7.47 -0.96
C PHE A 73 1.05 8.91 -1.02
N LYS A 74 0.58 9.30 -2.19
CA LYS A 74 0.06 10.65 -2.40
C LYS A 74 -1.45 10.62 -2.36
N GLU A 75 -2.02 11.58 -1.65
CA GLU A 75 -3.46 11.70 -1.60
C GLU A 75 -3.99 12.11 -2.96
N VAL A 76 -5.00 11.42 -3.43
CA VAL A 76 -5.67 11.71 -4.69
C VAL A 76 -6.91 12.53 -4.40
N LYS A 77 -6.99 13.67 -5.06
CA LYS A 77 -8.14 14.57 -4.90
C LYS A 77 -9.18 14.30 -5.97
#